data_390fa9dd60d41e4f15cf00c7831f83b9
#
_entry.id   390fa9dd60d41e4f15cf00c7831f83b9
#
_cell.length_a   1.000
_cell.length_b   1.000
_cell.length_c   1.000
_cell.angle_alpha   90.00
_cell.angle_beta   90.00
_cell.angle_gamma   90.00
#
_symmetry.space_group_name_H-M   'P 1'
#
loop_
_entity.id
_entity.type
_entity.pdbx_description
1 polymer ?
#
loop_
_entity_poly.entity_id
_entity_poly.type
_entity_poly.pdbx_seq_one_letter_code
_entity_poly.pdbx_strand_id
1 'polypeptide(L)'
;MTSLILPSFDAPEFEPSPLPPVIPHVPMYVPEVLPVPQPVSGHDAGRGVYVTNYGRVTSKHRDFPKFHKKTYIYPIGFTSTKSWLSSVDPTKKCGHTCEIIDDGDRPMFRVTASDRPLSPITKTTPGGAWNAIKKRVNESCPTDQGRFTGMISGPEFFGLFCLTTISRCEELDTDEVCRKYWDAKSQGYTVIGSKPRG
;
A
#
# COMPACT_ATOMS: atom_id res chain seq x y z
N MET A 1 -76.38 -9.94 58.35
CA MET A 1 -75.04 -10.48 58.10
C MET A 1 -74.92 -10.88 56.67
N THR A 2 -74.36 -9.97 55.84
CA THR A 2 -74.29 -10.15 54.36
C THR A 2 -72.87 -10.57 54.07
N SER A 3 -72.72 -11.84 53.61
CA SER A 3 -71.40 -12.40 53.22
C SER A 3 -71.05 -11.90 51.79
N LEU A 4 -69.93 -11.19 51.65
CA LEU A 4 -69.36 -10.78 50.36
C LEU A 4 -68.52 -11.93 49.79
N ILE A 5 -68.95 -12.50 48.69
CA ILE A 5 -68.19 -13.46 47.87
C ILE A 5 -67.29 -12.64 46.92
N LEU A 6 -65.96 -12.79 47.07
CA LEU A 6 -64.97 -12.22 46.16
C LEU A 6 -64.86 -13.14 44.93
N PRO A 7 -64.77 -12.57 43.71
CA PRO A 7 -64.53 -13.36 42.51
C PRO A 7 -63.10 -13.88 42.45
N SER A 8 -62.95 -15.17 42.12
CA SER A 8 -61.68 -15.81 41.81
C SER A 8 -61.12 -15.24 40.50
N PHE A 9 -59.88 -14.72 40.54
CA PHE A 9 -59.14 -14.34 39.35
C PHE A 9 -58.33 -15.56 38.87
N ASP A 10 -58.76 -16.18 37.78
CA ASP A 10 -57.94 -17.14 37.05
C ASP A 10 -56.83 -16.37 36.30
N ALA A 11 -55.58 -16.63 36.67
CA ALA A 11 -54.43 -16.11 35.97
C ALA A 11 -54.29 -16.86 34.63
N PRO A 12 -53.99 -16.15 33.52
CA PRO A 12 -53.79 -16.82 32.24
C PRO A 12 -52.51 -17.70 32.32
N GLU A 13 -52.66 -18.97 31.93
CA GLU A 13 -51.51 -19.88 31.70
C GLU A 13 -50.62 -19.31 30.60
N PHE A 14 -49.36 -19.06 30.98
CA PHE A 14 -48.34 -18.60 30.07
C PHE A 14 -47.77 -19.83 29.35
N GLU A 15 -48.18 -20.05 28.08
CA GLU A 15 -47.50 -21.04 27.23
C GLU A 15 -46.11 -20.55 26.90
N PRO A 16 -45.06 -21.33 27.11
CA PRO A 16 -43.70 -20.95 26.74
C PRO A 16 -43.59 -20.90 25.23
N SER A 17 -43.18 -19.73 24.70
CA SER A 17 -42.90 -19.56 23.29
C SER A 17 -41.88 -20.59 22.79
N PRO A 18 -42.07 -21.14 21.56
CA PRO A 18 -41.11 -22.07 20.98
C PRO A 18 -39.71 -21.45 20.86
N LEU A 19 -38.69 -22.21 21.27
CA LEU A 19 -37.31 -21.81 21.14
C LEU A 19 -36.97 -21.46 19.66
N PRO A 20 -36.17 -20.43 19.43
CA PRO A 20 -35.75 -20.10 18.06
C PRO A 20 -34.95 -21.27 17.47
N PRO A 21 -35.02 -21.49 16.14
CA PRO A 21 -34.31 -22.58 15.49
C PRO A 21 -32.82 -22.47 15.73
N VAL A 22 -32.20 -23.55 16.13
CA VAL A 22 -30.74 -23.67 16.28
C VAL A 22 -30.12 -23.49 14.89
N ILE A 23 -29.48 -22.34 14.66
CA ILE A 23 -28.72 -22.08 13.43
C ILE A 23 -27.52 -23.03 13.47
N PRO A 24 -27.31 -23.89 12.45
CA PRO A 24 -26.14 -24.74 12.41
C PRO A 24 -24.89 -23.86 12.41
N HIS A 25 -23.96 -24.18 13.30
CA HIS A 25 -22.69 -23.49 13.43
C HIS A 25 -21.92 -23.67 12.10
N VAL A 26 -22.00 -22.69 11.19
CA VAL A 26 -21.12 -22.63 10.03
C VAL A 26 -19.72 -22.42 10.58
N PRO A 27 -18.75 -23.31 10.32
CA PRO A 27 -17.39 -23.08 10.75
C PRO A 27 -16.92 -21.76 10.14
N MET A 28 -16.60 -20.81 11.00
CA MET A 28 -16.05 -19.52 10.58
C MET A 28 -14.74 -19.82 9.88
N TYR A 29 -14.70 -19.61 8.57
CA TYR A 29 -13.47 -19.68 7.79
C TYR A 29 -12.52 -18.63 8.37
N VAL A 30 -11.57 -19.11 9.18
CA VAL A 30 -10.42 -18.31 9.61
C VAL A 30 -9.49 -18.29 8.39
N PRO A 31 -9.32 -17.15 7.69
CA PRO A 31 -8.35 -17.09 6.63
C PRO A 31 -7.00 -17.44 7.24
N GLU A 32 -6.33 -18.43 6.66
CA GLU A 32 -4.96 -18.80 7.04
C GLU A 32 -4.13 -17.52 6.98
N VAL A 33 -3.76 -17.03 8.16
CA VAL A 33 -2.86 -15.87 8.27
C VAL A 33 -1.51 -16.37 7.77
N LEU A 34 -1.26 -16.15 6.47
CA LEU A 34 0.06 -16.37 5.91
C LEU A 34 1.06 -15.63 6.79
N PRO A 35 2.17 -16.27 7.19
CA PRO A 35 3.14 -15.65 8.07
C PRO A 35 3.53 -14.30 7.45
N VAL A 36 3.29 -13.23 8.20
CA VAL A 36 3.76 -11.89 7.83
C VAL A 36 5.27 -12.02 7.67
N PRO A 37 5.84 -11.73 6.48
CA PRO A 37 7.29 -11.76 6.32
C PRO A 37 7.90 -10.88 7.41
N GLN A 38 8.79 -11.45 8.23
CA GLN A 38 9.49 -10.71 9.28
C GLN A 38 10.12 -9.47 8.63
N PRO A 39 10.08 -8.31 9.26
CA PRO A 39 10.65 -7.11 8.70
C PRO A 39 12.14 -7.37 8.46
N VAL A 40 12.49 -7.56 7.19
CA VAL A 40 13.90 -7.56 6.78
C VAL A 40 14.40 -6.17 7.16
N SER A 41 15.48 -6.09 7.92
CA SER A 41 16.05 -4.82 8.37
C SER A 41 16.12 -3.85 7.21
N GLY A 42 15.42 -2.72 7.33
CA GLY A 42 15.34 -1.71 6.27
C GLY A 42 16.72 -1.15 5.95
N HIS A 43 16.87 -0.46 4.83
CA HIS A 43 18.12 0.16 4.43
C HIS A 43 17.92 1.59 3.92
N ASP A 44 18.96 2.38 4.03
CA ASP A 44 19.03 3.70 3.41
C ASP A 44 19.26 3.54 1.90
N ALA A 45 18.25 3.91 1.12
CA ALA A 45 18.30 3.89 -0.35
C ALA A 45 18.95 5.17 -0.93
N GLY A 46 19.44 6.05 -0.08
CA GLY A 46 20.04 7.33 -0.45
C GLY A 46 19.02 8.44 -0.70
N ARG A 47 19.53 9.66 -0.80
CA ARG A 47 18.73 10.86 -1.10
C ARG A 47 17.54 11.08 -0.16
N GLY A 48 17.66 10.65 1.12
CA GLY A 48 16.61 10.76 2.13
C GLY A 48 15.43 9.81 1.91
N VAL A 49 15.68 8.65 1.30
CA VAL A 49 14.74 7.53 1.20
C VAL A 49 15.23 6.38 2.06
N TYR A 50 14.37 5.85 2.90
CA TYR A 50 14.63 4.67 3.71
C TYR A 50 13.58 3.59 3.39
N VAL A 51 14.01 2.42 2.93
CA VAL A 51 13.14 1.28 2.66
C VAL A 51 12.91 0.51 3.96
N THR A 52 11.65 0.32 4.34
CA THR A 52 11.25 -0.36 5.57
C THR A 52 10.69 -1.76 5.32
N ASN A 53 10.14 -2.00 4.13
CA ASN A 53 9.60 -3.30 3.75
C ASN A 53 9.76 -3.50 2.24
N TYR A 54 10.28 -4.66 1.83
CA TYR A 54 10.43 -4.99 0.40
C TYR A 54 9.15 -5.57 -0.23
N GLY A 55 8.14 -5.90 0.58
CA GLY A 55 6.89 -6.49 0.09
C GLY A 55 7.05 -7.94 -0.35
N ARG A 56 6.26 -8.34 -1.33
CA ARG A 56 6.27 -9.70 -1.89
C ARG A 56 5.97 -9.71 -3.39
N VAL A 57 6.56 -10.67 -4.09
CA VAL A 57 6.19 -11.07 -5.45
C VAL A 57 5.28 -12.29 -5.36
N THR A 58 4.23 -12.34 -6.18
CA THR A 58 3.21 -13.40 -6.17
C THR A 58 2.86 -13.79 -7.60
N SER A 59 2.01 -14.82 -7.79
CA SER A 59 1.48 -15.20 -9.10
C SER A 59 0.81 -14.05 -9.86
N LYS A 60 0.26 -13.06 -9.15
CA LYS A 60 -0.29 -11.84 -9.76
C LYS A 60 0.71 -11.10 -10.65
N HIS A 61 2.00 -11.16 -10.34
CA HIS A 61 3.04 -10.53 -11.16
C HIS A 61 3.18 -11.22 -12.53
N ARG A 62 2.86 -12.51 -12.61
CA ARG A 62 2.77 -13.27 -13.88
C ARG A 62 1.49 -12.91 -14.63
N ASP A 63 0.36 -12.96 -13.94
CA ASP A 63 -0.97 -12.85 -14.52
C ASP A 63 -1.29 -11.41 -14.95
N PHE A 64 -0.77 -10.44 -14.21
CA PHE A 64 -0.98 -9.02 -14.45
C PHE A 64 0.34 -8.28 -14.69
N PRO A 65 0.76 -8.14 -15.95
CA PRO A 65 2.07 -7.59 -16.30
C PRO A 65 2.23 -6.08 -16.01
N LYS A 66 1.26 -5.46 -15.32
CA LYS A 66 1.36 -4.10 -14.80
C LYS A 66 2.19 -4.04 -13.51
N PHE A 67 2.33 -5.16 -12.77
CA PHE A 67 3.13 -5.25 -11.54
C PHE A 67 4.64 -5.26 -11.79
N HIS A 68 5.07 -5.20 -13.03
CA HIS A 68 6.48 -5.01 -13.39
C HIS A 68 6.62 -4.27 -14.71
N LYS A 69 7.80 -3.72 -14.93
CA LYS A 69 8.22 -3.07 -16.16
C LYS A 69 9.59 -3.62 -16.58
N LYS A 70 10.14 -3.15 -17.69
CA LYS A 70 11.49 -3.52 -18.12
C LYS A 70 12.58 -3.18 -17.10
N THR A 71 12.34 -2.17 -16.25
CA THR A 71 13.34 -1.63 -15.33
C THR A 71 12.99 -1.80 -13.85
N TYR A 72 11.76 -2.16 -13.51
CA TYR A 72 11.30 -2.25 -12.12
C TYR A 72 10.35 -3.41 -11.91
N ILE A 73 10.53 -4.10 -10.79
CA ILE A 73 9.53 -4.96 -10.16
C ILE A 73 8.80 -4.11 -9.13
N TYR A 74 7.49 -4.28 -8.99
CA TYR A 74 6.64 -3.58 -8.03
C TYR A 74 6.07 -4.57 -7.02
N PRO A 75 6.81 -4.95 -5.97
CA PRO A 75 6.34 -5.92 -4.98
C PRO A 75 5.14 -5.36 -4.22
N ILE A 76 4.12 -6.18 -4.00
CA ILE A 76 2.94 -5.82 -3.22
C ILE A 76 3.34 -5.68 -1.75
N GLY A 77 2.98 -4.56 -1.12
CA GLY A 77 3.34 -4.25 0.27
C GLY A 77 4.72 -3.63 0.44
N PHE A 78 5.43 -3.32 -0.67
CA PHE A 78 6.65 -2.53 -0.60
C PHE A 78 6.38 -1.21 0.13
N THR A 79 7.25 -0.84 1.08
CA THR A 79 7.09 0.39 1.87
C THR A 79 8.44 1.07 2.05
N SER A 80 8.45 2.38 1.83
CA SER A 80 9.60 3.24 2.12
C SER A 80 9.15 4.58 2.69
N THR A 81 10.09 5.31 3.28
CA THR A 81 9.85 6.68 3.78
C THR A 81 10.78 7.64 3.05
N LYS A 82 10.24 8.75 2.58
CA LYS A 82 10.97 9.84 1.92
C LYS A 82 10.85 11.12 2.71
N SER A 83 11.96 11.74 3.09
CA SER A 83 11.97 13.11 3.62
C SER A 83 11.86 14.11 2.47
N TRP A 84 10.81 14.94 2.47
CA TRP A 84 10.59 15.95 1.44
C TRP A 84 9.75 17.13 1.95
N LEU A 85 9.50 18.14 1.13
CA LEU A 85 8.77 19.36 1.51
C LEU A 85 7.36 19.03 2.01
N SER A 86 6.96 19.71 3.09
CA SER A 86 5.62 19.64 3.64
C SER A 86 4.62 20.35 2.72
N SER A 87 3.41 19.80 2.60
CA SER A 87 2.31 20.47 1.92
C SER A 87 1.44 21.33 2.87
N VAL A 88 1.80 21.39 4.14
CA VAL A 88 1.18 22.28 5.15
C VAL A 88 2.04 23.52 5.33
N ASP A 89 3.35 23.32 5.46
CA ASP A 89 4.35 24.38 5.58
C ASP A 89 5.51 24.11 4.63
N PRO A 90 5.50 24.64 3.41
CA PRO A 90 6.52 24.35 2.39
C PRO A 90 7.94 24.79 2.75
N THR A 91 8.11 25.56 3.83
CA THR A 91 9.44 25.93 4.36
C THR A 91 10.08 24.80 5.15
N LYS A 92 9.30 23.78 5.54
CA LYS A 92 9.73 22.64 6.33
C LYS A 92 9.71 21.34 5.51
N LYS A 93 10.38 20.33 6.02
CA LYS A 93 10.29 18.96 5.52
C LYS A 93 9.45 18.10 6.45
N CYS A 94 8.77 17.11 5.89
CA CYS A 94 8.09 16.05 6.63
C CYS A 94 8.42 14.68 6.02
N GLY A 95 8.10 13.61 6.74
CA GLY A 95 8.19 12.25 6.24
C GLY A 95 7.02 11.95 5.31
N HIS A 96 7.30 11.25 4.21
CA HIS A 96 6.27 10.74 3.30
C HIS A 96 6.41 9.22 3.23
N THR A 97 5.41 8.49 3.69
CA THR A 97 5.35 7.03 3.53
C THR A 97 4.89 6.70 2.12
N CYS A 98 5.70 5.92 1.41
CA CYS A 98 5.45 5.45 0.06
C CYS A 98 5.11 3.96 0.11
N GLU A 99 4.00 3.54 -0.48
CA GLU A 99 3.53 2.16 -0.43
C GLU A 99 3.09 1.69 -1.83
N ILE A 100 3.38 0.43 -2.14
CA ILE A 100 2.85 -0.26 -3.32
C ILE A 100 1.74 -1.19 -2.85
N ILE A 101 0.51 -0.88 -3.23
CA ILE A 101 -0.69 -1.61 -2.82
C ILE A 101 -1.30 -2.37 -4.01
N ASP A 102 -2.00 -3.44 -3.70
CA ASP A 102 -2.70 -4.27 -4.67
C ASP A 102 -4.11 -3.70 -4.95
N ASP A 103 -4.41 -3.43 -6.22
CA ASP A 103 -5.73 -2.98 -6.70
C ASP A 103 -6.35 -4.03 -7.66
N GLY A 104 -6.05 -5.30 -7.42
CA GLY A 104 -6.54 -6.42 -8.22
C GLY A 104 -5.66 -6.70 -9.45
N ASP A 105 -5.84 -5.97 -10.54
CA ASP A 105 -5.14 -6.18 -11.82
C ASP A 105 -3.89 -5.30 -12.01
N ARG A 106 -3.59 -4.45 -11.03
CA ARG A 106 -2.48 -3.48 -11.11
C ARG A 106 -1.95 -3.07 -9.74
N PRO A 107 -0.70 -2.62 -9.66
CA PRO A 107 -0.20 -1.93 -8.50
C PRO A 107 -0.75 -0.50 -8.45
N MET A 108 -1.06 -0.01 -7.25
CA MET A 108 -1.27 1.39 -6.98
C MET A 108 -0.15 1.92 -6.09
N PHE A 109 0.20 3.16 -6.29
CA PHE A 109 1.27 3.84 -5.58
C PHE A 109 0.67 4.89 -4.67
N ARG A 110 0.75 4.63 -3.36
CA ARG A 110 0.20 5.50 -2.32
C ARG A 110 1.33 6.27 -1.66
N VAL A 111 1.14 7.58 -1.49
CA VAL A 111 2.04 8.44 -0.73
C VAL A 111 1.23 9.16 0.35
N THR A 112 1.65 8.99 1.59
CA THR A 112 1.02 9.59 2.77
C THR A 112 2.02 10.50 3.47
N ALA A 113 1.75 11.81 3.50
CA ALA A 113 2.55 12.76 4.24
C ALA A 113 2.25 12.66 5.75
N SER A 114 3.28 12.68 6.60
CA SER A 114 3.13 12.56 8.06
C SER A 114 2.35 13.71 8.70
N ASP A 115 2.35 14.88 8.06
CA ASP A 115 1.60 16.07 8.46
C ASP A 115 0.17 16.12 7.88
N ARG A 116 -0.19 15.19 6.99
CA ARG A 116 -1.54 14.99 6.43
C ARG A 116 -1.92 13.51 6.34
N PRO A 117 -1.93 12.77 7.44
CA PRO A 117 -2.11 11.31 7.42
C PRO A 117 -3.49 10.88 6.89
N LEU A 118 -4.51 11.73 7.03
CA LEU A 118 -5.88 11.43 6.57
C LEU A 118 -6.13 11.78 5.09
N SER A 119 -5.11 12.24 4.37
CA SER A 119 -5.24 12.66 2.97
C SER A 119 -4.16 12.05 2.08
N PRO A 120 -4.05 10.71 2.02
CA PRO A 120 -3.08 10.05 1.16
C PRO A 120 -3.37 10.32 -0.31
N ILE A 121 -2.33 10.27 -1.14
CA ILE A 121 -2.45 10.32 -2.59
C ILE A 121 -2.17 8.94 -3.15
N THR A 122 -3.09 8.40 -3.94
CA THR A 122 -2.94 7.11 -4.61
C THR A 122 -3.06 7.29 -6.12
N LYS A 123 -2.11 6.75 -6.88
CA LYS A 123 -2.05 6.82 -8.35
C LYS A 123 -1.56 5.50 -8.93
N THR A 124 -1.75 5.34 -10.24
CA THR A 124 -1.34 4.14 -10.99
C THR A 124 0.16 4.09 -11.30
N THR A 125 0.91 5.14 -11.01
CA THR A 125 2.35 5.20 -11.21
C THR A 125 3.04 5.93 -10.07
N PRO A 126 4.29 5.57 -9.71
CA PRO A 126 5.04 6.26 -8.67
C PRO A 126 5.26 7.75 -9.01
N GLY A 127 5.52 8.07 -10.28
CA GLY A 127 5.65 9.45 -10.75
C GLY A 127 4.36 10.25 -10.63
N GLY A 128 3.22 9.63 -10.93
CA GLY A 128 1.90 10.25 -10.77
C GLY A 128 1.59 10.62 -9.32
N ALA A 129 1.93 9.72 -8.38
CA ALA A 129 1.74 9.97 -6.94
C ALA A 129 2.59 11.16 -6.47
N TRP A 130 3.88 11.17 -6.80
CA TRP A 130 4.79 12.23 -6.39
C TRP A 130 4.55 13.57 -7.09
N ASN A 131 4.13 13.56 -8.36
CA ASN A 131 3.72 14.81 -9.03
C ASN A 131 2.47 15.42 -8.38
N ALA A 132 1.55 14.60 -7.87
CA ALA A 132 0.41 15.12 -7.13
C ALA A 132 0.80 15.67 -5.74
N ILE A 133 1.79 15.07 -5.05
CA ILE A 133 2.39 15.65 -3.84
C ILE A 133 3.05 16.99 -4.18
N LYS A 134 3.89 17.04 -5.25
CA LYS A 134 4.52 18.28 -5.71
C LYS A 134 3.49 19.40 -5.97
N LYS A 135 2.42 19.05 -6.68
CA LYS A 135 1.32 20.00 -6.95
C LYS A 135 0.76 20.55 -5.65
N ARG A 136 0.43 19.67 -4.68
CA ARG A 136 -0.12 20.05 -3.37
C ARG A 136 0.84 20.97 -2.59
N VAL A 137 2.15 20.69 -2.61
CA VAL A 137 3.17 21.56 -1.98
C VAL A 137 3.21 22.92 -2.65
N ASN A 138 3.22 22.97 -3.98
CA ASN A 138 3.25 24.21 -4.73
C ASN A 138 2.01 25.08 -4.53
N GLU A 139 0.84 24.46 -4.35
CA GLU A 139 -0.42 25.13 -4.04
C GLU A 139 -0.40 25.78 -2.65
N SER A 140 0.42 25.26 -1.74
CA SER A 140 0.59 25.81 -0.38
C SER A 140 1.65 26.91 -0.33
N CYS A 141 2.40 27.15 -1.41
CA CYS A 141 3.39 28.24 -1.46
C CYS A 141 2.70 29.59 -1.68
N PRO A 142 2.97 30.59 -0.81
CA PRO A 142 2.35 31.92 -0.93
C PRO A 142 2.72 32.66 -2.22
N THR A 143 3.90 32.38 -2.77
CA THR A 143 4.44 33.02 -3.96
C THR A 143 5.06 32.01 -4.91
N ASP A 144 5.26 32.39 -6.17
CA ASP A 144 5.94 31.54 -7.16
C ASP A 144 7.40 31.22 -6.80
N GLN A 145 8.06 32.12 -6.07
CA GLN A 145 9.46 31.94 -5.65
C GLN A 145 9.68 30.73 -4.72
N GLY A 146 8.64 30.32 -3.96
CA GLY A 146 8.70 29.16 -3.10
C GLY A 146 8.39 27.83 -3.80
N ARG A 147 7.96 27.84 -5.05
CA ARG A 147 7.51 26.66 -5.77
C ARG A 147 8.67 25.81 -6.26
N PHE A 148 8.50 24.49 -6.06
CA PHE A 148 9.42 23.50 -6.60
C PHE A 148 9.13 23.25 -8.09
N THR A 149 10.05 23.64 -8.96
CA THR A 149 9.92 23.49 -10.42
C THR A 149 10.63 22.25 -10.97
N GLY A 150 11.53 21.64 -10.19
CA GLY A 150 12.31 20.48 -10.60
C GLY A 150 11.47 19.29 -11.02
N MET A 151 12.04 18.40 -11.82
CA MET A 151 11.44 17.10 -12.14
C MET A 151 11.56 16.14 -10.97
N ILE A 152 10.52 15.32 -10.77
CA ILE A 152 10.52 14.25 -9.78
C ILE A 152 10.57 12.90 -10.48
N SER A 153 11.60 12.12 -10.17
CA SER A 153 11.65 10.70 -10.53
C SER A 153 10.87 9.90 -9.50
N GLY A 154 9.66 9.46 -9.87
CA GLY A 154 8.82 8.68 -8.95
C GLY A 154 9.48 7.40 -8.43
N PRO A 155 10.08 6.55 -9.27
CA PRO A 155 10.79 5.37 -8.80
C PRO A 155 11.94 5.68 -7.83
N GLU A 156 12.68 6.76 -8.08
CA GLU A 156 13.75 7.21 -7.19
C GLU A 156 13.21 7.65 -5.82
N PHE A 157 12.10 8.39 -5.81
CA PHE A 157 11.46 8.85 -4.58
C PHE A 157 10.79 7.72 -3.79
N PHE A 158 10.46 6.60 -4.44
CA PHE A 158 10.06 5.36 -3.77
C PHE A 158 11.26 4.52 -3.30
N GLY A 159 12.49 4.83 -3.72
CA GLY A 159 13.68 4.04 -3.43
C GLY A 159 13.88 2.82 -4.35
N LEU A 160 13.08 2.69 -5.40
CA LEU A 160 13.16 1.58 -6.36
C LEU A 160 14.35 1.71 -7.32
N PHE A 161 15.05 2.85 -7.31
CA PHE A 161 16.24 3.10 -8.12
C PHE A 161 17.55 2.64 -7.46
N CYS A 162 17.52 2.32 -6.17
CA CYS A 162 18.68 1.87 -5.41
C CYS A 162 19.04 0.43 -5.79
N LEU A 163 20.33 0.16 -6.06
CA LEU A 163 20.81 -1.18 -6.43
C LEU A 163 20.47 -2.24 -5.38
N THR A 164 20.61 -1.91 -4.10
CA THR A 164 20.23 -2.82 -3.01
C THR A 164 18.73 -3.15 -3.06
N THR A 165 17.86 -2.14 -3.30
CA THR A 165 16.42 -2.37 -3.45
C THR A 165 16.12 -3.26 -4.65
N ILE A 166 16.80 -3.03 -5.78
CA ILE A 166 16.63 -3.82 -7.00
C ILE A 166 16.99 -5.28 -6.73
N SER A 167 18.19 -5.52 -6.16
CA SER A 167 18.64 -6.88 -5.81
C SER A 167 17.65 -7.60 -4.89
N ARG A 168 17.13 -6.90 -3.87
CA ARG A 168 16.13 -7.47 -2.97
C ARG A 168 14.80 -7.77 -3.65
N CYS A 169 14.34 -6.90 -4.57
CA CYS A 169 13.14 -7.18 -5.36
C CYS A 169 13.33 -8.38 -6.31
N GLU A 170 14.53 -8.55 -6.86
CA GLU A 170 14.90 -9.73 -7.68
C GLU A 170 14.91 -11.02 -6.85
N GLU A 171 15.47 -10.99 -5.64
CA GLU A 171 15.47 -12.12 -4.70
C GLU A 171 14.06 -12.57 -4.30
N LEU A 172 13.06 -11.66 -4.34
CA LEU A 172 11.66 -12.00 -4.10
C LEU A 172 10.99 -12.70 -5.28
N ASP A 173 11.57 -12.60 -6.48
CA ASP A 173 11.02 -13.19 -7.72
C ASP A 173 11.81 -14.45 -8.13
N THR A 174 11.86 -15.45 -7.22
CA THR A 174 12.62 -16.69 -7.40
C THR A 174 12.21 -17.49 -8.65
N ASP A 175 10.96 -17.37 -9.06
CA ASP A 175 10.40 -18.08 -10.20
C ASP A 175 10.42 -17.26 -11.49
N GLU A 176 11.05 -16.09 -11.46
CA GLU A 176 11.14 -15.15 -12.59
C GLU A 176 9.78 -14.86 -13.24
N VAL A 177 8.73 -14.69 -12.42
CA VAL A 177 7.37 -14.45 -12.92
C VAL A 177 7.22 -13.08 -13.56
N CYS A 178 8.10 -12.11 -13.23
CA CYS A 178 8.14 -10.76 -13.81
C CYS A 178 8.82 -10.75 -15.19
N ARG A 179 8.25 -11.48 -16.17
CA ARG A 179 8.85 -11.75 -17.49
C ARG A 179 9.40 -10.51 -18.20
N LYS A 180 8.65 -9.43 -18.27
CA LYS A 180 9.13 -8.19 -18.95
C LYS A 180 10.40 -7.61 -18.33
N TYR A 181 10.58 -7.81 -17.02
CA TYR A 181 11.76 -7.37 -16.31
C TYR A 181 12.95 -8.28 -16.67
N TRP A 182 12.79 -9.60 -16.55
CA TRP A 182 13.87 -10.55 -16.78
C TRP A 182 14.29 -10.59 -18.24
N ASP A 183 13.35 -10.55 -19.18
CA ASP A 183 13.64 -10.45 -20.62
C ASP A 183 14.44 -9.19 -20.96
N ALA A 184 14.08 -8.06 -20.37
CA ALA A 184 14.82 -6.82 -20.58
C ALA A 184 16.22 -6.89 -19.95
N LYS A 185 16.34 -7.44 -18.75
CA LYS A 185 17.63 -7.60 -18.05
C LYS A 185 18.58 -8.50 -18.83
N SER A 186 18.11 -9.63 -19.39
CA SER A 186 18.90 -10.52 -20.24
C SER A 186 19.40 -9.84 -21.51
N GLN A 187 18.69 -8.79 -21.99
CA GLN A 187 19.07 -7.96 -23.13
C GLN A 187 19.96 -6.77 -22.75
N GLY A 188 20.44 -6.71 -21.50
CA GLY A 188 21.33 -5.67 -20.99
C GLY A 188 20.63 -4.36 -20.59
N TYR A 189 19.29 -4.34 -20.46
CA TYR A 189 18.60 -3.20 -19.84
C TYR A 189 18.84 -3.18 -18.34
N THR A 190 19.30 -2.04 -17.83
CA THR A 190 19.47 -1.82 -16.38
C THR A 190 18.70 -0.57 -15.95
N VAL A 191 18.39 -0.49 -14.65
CA VAL A 191 17.73 0.69 -14.06
C VAL A 191 18.55 1.97 -14.26
N ILE A 192 19.87 1.85 -14.33
CA ILE A 192 20.80 2.98 -14.46
C ILE A 192 20.89 3.50 -15.90
N GLY A 193 19.91 3.13 -16.72
CA GLY A 193 19.64 3.76 -18.03
C GLY A 193 20.78 3.65 -19.03
N SER A 194 20.49 3.03 -20.07
CA SER A 194 21.08 2.94 -21.38
C SER A 194 21.61 1.54 -21.70
N LYS A 195 21.04 1.06 -22.81
CA LYS A 195 21.60 -0.04 -23.60
C LYS A 195 23.13 0.08 -23.60
N PRO A 196 23.89 -1.00 -23.35
CA PRO A 196 25.33 -1.00 -23.56
C PRO A 196 25.59 -0.44 -24.96
N ARG A 197 26.46 0.56 -25.04
CA ARG A 197 26.95 1.00 -26.35
C ARG A 197 27.80 -0.15 -26.90
N GLY A 198 27.27 -0.84 -27.90
CA GLY A 198 28.00 -1.79 -28.70
C GLY A 198 29.08 -1.15 -29.52
#